data_8f00573133e02ebc9c10cd2f7d7643b3
#
_entry.id   8f00573133e02ebc9c10cd2f7d7643b3
#
_cell.length_a   1.000
_cell.length_b   1.000
_cell.length_c   1.000
_cell.angle_alpha   90.00
_cell.angle_beta   90.00
_cell.angle_gamma   90.00
#
_symmetry.space_group_name_H-M   'P 1'
#
loop_
_entity.id
_entity.type
_entity.pdbx_description
1 polymer ?
#
loop_
_entity_poly.entity_id
_entity_poly.type
_entity_poly.pdbx_seq_one_letter_code
_entity_poly.pdbx_strand_id
1 'polypeptide(L)'
;ADMMWKRYGKGAPSHHTDMKRSDGIMKDFSELLTQHIHKETSVEFYAEKLCISKQYLSLIVKEKTRVTVGTVIASMRAESASRLLRNPDLTIQQIAEELSFADQSSFGKFFKKHSGMSPLKYRQNLRKTLLTLRP
;
A
#
# COMPACT_ATOMS: atom_id res chain seq x y z
N ALA A 1 -1.12 -2.99 -18.98
CA ALA A 1 -2.11 -4.00 -18.57
C ALA A 1 -2.07 -5.21 -19.50
N ASP A 2 -2.07 -4.95 -20.79
CA ASP A 2 -2.06 -6.04 -21.77
C ASP A 2 -0.80 -6.88 -21.69
N MET A 3 0.33 -6.28 -21.41
CA MET A 3 1.60 -7.01 -21.29
C MET A 3 1.61 -7.93 -20.07
N MET A 4 1.00 -7.50 -18.96
CA MET A 4 0.89 -8.35 -17.78
C MET A 4 -0.02 -9.54 -18.01
N TRP A 5 -1.12 -9.32 -18.73
CA TRP A 5 -2.04 -10.40 -19.09
C TRP A 5 -1.35 -11.48 -19.91
N LYS A 6 -0.58 -11.07 -20.90
CA LYS A 6 0.17 -12.02 -21.74
C LYS A 6 1.24 -12.75 -20.96
N ARG A 7 1.84 -12.07 -19.96
CA ARG A 7 2.93 -12.62 -19.17
C ARG A 7 2.46 -13.75 -18.25
N TYR A 8 1.30 -13.59 -17.62
CA TYR A 8 0.84 -14.56 -16.62
C TYR A 8 -0.17 -15.55 -17.16
N GLY A 9 -1.05 -15.15 -18.06
CA GLY A 9 -2.11 -15.99 -18.55
C GLY A 9 -3.12 -16.34 -17.47
N LYS A 10 -3.99 -17.31 -17.77
CA LYS A 10 -4.98 -17.81 -16.81
C LYS A 10 -4.76 -19.31 -16.61
N GLY A 11 -4.96 -19.79 -15.40
CA GLY A 11 -4.88 -21.21 -15.11
C GLY A 11 -4.00 -21.51 -13.91
N ALA A 12 -4.08 -22.75 -13.41
CA ALA A 12 -3.27 -23.22 -12.31
C ALA A 12 -2.01 -23.90 -12.85
N PRO A 13 -0.84 -23.27 -12.74
CA PRO A 13 0.40 -23.88 -13.22
C PRO A 13 0.85 -25.03 -12.31
N SER A 14 1.81 -25.80 -12.81
CA SER A 14 2.39 -26.89 -12.03
C SER A 14 3.15 -26.32 -10.82
N HIS A 15 3.36 -27.15 -9.81
CA HIS A 15 3.97 -26.74 -8.54
C HIS A 15 5.31 -26.01 -8.72
N HIS A 16 6.14 -26.46 -9.64
CA HIS A 16 7.46 -25.88 -9.89
C HIS A 16 7.38 -24.52 -10.60
N THR A 17 6.41 -24.39 -11.50
CA THR A 17 6.14 -23.16 -12.23
C THR A 17 5.49 -22.11 -11.33
N ASP A 18 4.74 -22.57 -10.30
CA ASP A 18 4.03 -21.70 -9.37
C ASP A 18 4.96 -20.75 -8.61
N MET A 19 6.12 -21.23 -8.18
CA MET A 19 7.05 -20.41 -7.39
C MET A 19 7.58 -19.21 -8.21
N LYS A 20 8.01 -19.47 -9.46
CA LYS A 20 8.49 -18.39 -10.33
C LYS A 20 7.38 -17.44 -10.71
N ARG A 21 6.21 -18.00 -10.98
CA ARG A 21 5.04 -17.20 -11.36
C ARG A 21 4.58 -16.32 -10.20
N SER A 22 4.49 -16.87 -8.99
CA SER A 22 4.06 -16.09 -7.83
C SER A 22 5.08 -15.02 -7.45
N ASP A 23 6.38 -15.28 -7.61
CA ASP A 23 7.40 -14.26 -7.39
C ASP A 23 7.27 -13.10 -8.38
N GLY A 24 6.99 -13.41 -9.65
CA GLY A 24 6.74 -12.40 -10.66
C GLY A 24 5.50 -11.58 -10.37
N ILE A 25 4.43 -12.24 -9.93
CA ILE A 25 3.19 -11.56 -9.56
C ILE A 25 3.43 -10.64 -8.38
N MET A 26 4.16 -11.09 -7.35
CA MET A 26 4.49 -10.25 -6.19
C MET A 26 5.30 -9.02 -6.59
N LYS A 27 6.27 -9.20 -7.48
CA LYS A 27 7.07 -8.08 -7.98
C LYS A 27 6.20 -7.06 -8.68
N ASP A 28 5.34 -7.52 -9.60
CA ASP A 28 4.45 -6.63 -10.35
C ASP A 28 3.41 -5.99 -9.44
N PHE A 29 2.91 -6.72 -8.45
CA PHE A 29 2.00 -6.17 -7.45
C PHE A 29 2.66 -5.03 -6.68
N SER A 30 3.90 -5.23 -6.24
CA SER A 30 4.65 -4.19 -5.52
C SER A 30 4.84 -2.94 -6.36
N GLU A 31 5.16 -3.11 -7.64
CA GLU A 31 5.30 -1.99 -8.57
C GLU A 31 3.99 -1.23 -8.77
N LEU A 32 2.88 -1.97 -8.90
CA LEU A 32 1.56 -1.37 -9.05
C LEU A 32 1.15 -0.61 -7.78
N LEU A 33 1.46 -1.18 -6.60
CA LEU A 33 1.19 -0.48 -5.35
C LEU A 33 1.92 0.85 -5.29
N THR A 34 3.19 0.87 -5.65
CA THR A 34 3.98 2.10 -5.66
C THR A 34 3.36 3.15 -6.58
N GLN A 35 2.83 2.73 -7.73
CA GLN A 35 2.25 3.63 -8.72
C GLN A 35 0.86 4.12 -8.35
N HIS A 36 0.05 3.30 -7.66
CA HIS A 36 -1.38 3.55 -7.52
C HIS A 36 -1.89 3.71 -6.09
N ILE A 37 -1.04 3.52 -5.09
CA ILE A 37 -1.50 3.44 -3.69
C ILE A 37 -2.20 4.70 -3.20
N HIS A 38 -1.90 5.86 -3.77
CA HIS A 38 -2.54 7.10 -3.38
C HIS A 38 -4.01 7.18 -3.81
N LYS A 39 -4.39 6.47 -4.85
CA LYS A 39 -5.74 6.52 -5.41
C LYS A 39 -6.49 5.20 -5.35
N GLU A 40 -5.79 4.08 -5.42
CA GLU A 40 -6.42 2.76 -5.57
C GLU A 40 -6.10 1.89 -4.37
N THR A 41 -7.15 1.51 -3.64
CA THR A 41 -7.01 0.76 -2.39
C THR A 41 -7.73 -0.59 -2.41
N SER A 42 -8.42 -0.94 -3.49
CA SER A 42 -9.15 -2.20 -3.55
C SER A 42 -8.29 -3.33 -4.12
N VAL A 43 -8.44 -4.51 -3.54
CA VAL A 43 -7.76 -5.71 -4.03
C VAL A 43 -8.16 -5.99 -5.48
N GLU A 44 -9.42 -5.75 -5.80
CA GLU A 44 -9.97 -5.96 -7.16
C GLU A 44 -9.20 -5.18 -8.22
N PHE A 45 -8.85 -3.93 -7.92
CA PHE A 45 -8.10 -3.11 -8.85
C PHE A 45 -6.77 -3.77 -9.22
N TYR A 46 -6.02 -4.21 -8.21
CA TYR A 46 -4.70 -4.80 -8.43
C TYR A 46 -4.79 -6.17 -9.11
N ALA A 47 -5.76 -6.99 -8.71
CA ALA A 47 -5.97 -8.28 -9.33
C ALA A 47 -6.33 -8.12 -10.81
N GLU A 48 -7.18 -7.17 -11.12
CA GLU A 48 -7.57 -6.87 -12.49
C GLU A 48 -6.37 -6.42 -13.34
N LYS A 49 -5.54 -5.53 -12.80
CA LYS A 49 -4.32 -5.08 -13.47
C LYS A 49 -3.34 -6.22 -13.73
N LEU A 50 -3.30 -7.20 -12.83
CA LEU A 50 -2.43 -8.37 -12.96
C LEU A 50 -3.07 -9.49 -13.77
N CYS A 51 -4.33 -9.31 -14.18
CA CYS A 51 -5.11 -10.29 -14.94
C CYS A 51 -5.21 -11.65 -14.25
N ILE A 52 -5.37 -11.61 -12.93
CA ILE A 52 -5.59 -12.79 -12.09
C ILE A 52 -6.81 -12.54 -11.22
N SER A 53 -7.32 -13.61 -10.61
CA SER A 53 -8.45 -13.48 -9.71
C SER A 53 -8.01 -12.82 -8.39
N LYS A 54 -8.95 -12.16 -7.75
CA LYS A 54 -8.76 -11.59 -6.43
C LYS A 54 -8.33 -12.67 -5.43
N GLN A 55 -8.93 -13.86 -5.52
CA GLN A 55 -8.63 -14.98 -4.64
C GLN A 55 -7.19 -15.46 -4.82
N TYR A 56 -6.73 -15.53 -6.07
CA TYR A 56 -5.37 -15.95 -6.37
C TYR A 56 -4.35 -14.92 -5.85
N LEU A 57 -4.61 -13.63 -6.09
CA LEU A 57 -3.74 -12.59 -5.56
C LEU A 57 -3.67 -12.64 -4.03
N SER A 58 -4.82 -12.81 -3.37
CA SER A 58 -4.89 -12.91 -1.92
C SER A 58 -4.07 -14.09 -1.40
N LEU A 59 -4.15 -15.22 -2.07
CA LEU A 59 -3.39 -16.41 -1.70
C LEU A 59 -1.90 -16.17 -1.81
N ILE A 60 -1.45 -15.62 -2.94
CA ILE A 60 -0.03 -15.33 -3.18
C ILE A 60 0.52 -14.38 -2.12
N VAL A 61 -0.19 -13.28 -1.88
CA VAL A 61 0.26 -12.27 -0.92
C VAL A 61 0.36 -12.88 0.48
N LYS A 62 -0.65 -13.65 0.88
CA LYS A 62 -0.65 -14.30 2.19
C LYS A 62 0.52 -15.27 2.35
N GLU A 63 0.82 -16.06 1.33
CA GLU A 63 1.94 -16.99 1.36
C GLU A 63 3.29 -16.28 1.44
N LYS A 64 3.44 -15.20 0.69
CA LYS A 64 4.72 -14.49 0.61
C LYS A 64 4.97 -13.54 1.78
N THR A 65 3.93 -12.89 2.29
CA THR A 65 4.08 -11.85 3.31
C THR A 65 3.61 -12.29 4.69
N ARG A 66 2.85 -13.37 4.78
CA ARG A 66 2.23 -13.88 6.02
C ARG A 66 1.12 -12.99 6.55
N VAL A 67 0.76 -11.93 5.84
CA VAL A 67 -0.37 -11.07 6.19
C VAL A 67 -1.33 -10.99 5.00
N THR A 68 -2.55 -10.51 5.23
CA THR A 68 -3.55 -10.41 4.17
C THR A 68 -3.18 -9.32 3.17
N VAL A 69 -3.69 -9.45 1.95
CA VAL A 69 -3.47 -8.45 0.92
C VAL A 69 -4.03 -7.08 1.35
N GLY A 70 -5.15 -7.07 2.06
CA GLY A 70 -5.71 -5.83 2.61
C GLY A 70 -4.77 -5.15 3.59
N THR A 71 -4.10 -5.93 4.42
CA THR A 71 -3.10 -5.42 5.36
C THR A 71 -1.90 -4.82 4.63
N VAL A 72 -1.45 -5.48 3.58
CA VAL A 72 -0.32 -4.97 2.77
C VAL A 72 -0.70 -3.62 2.15
N ILE A 73 -1.88 -3.52 1.57
CA ILE A 73 -2.35 -2.26 0.96
C ILE A 73 -2.44 -1.15 2.01
N ALA A 74 -3.04 -1.45 3.16
CA ALA A 74 -3.18 -0.49 4.25
C ALA A 74 -1.83 -0.04 4.79
N SER A 75 -0.88 -0.96 4.94
CA SER A 75 0.46 -0.64 5.44
C SER A 75 1.21 0.27 4.47
N MET A 76 1.12 0.01 3.18
CA MET A 76 1.74 0.86 2.16
C MET A 76 1.14 2.25 2.15
N ARG A 77 -0.17 2.33 2.33
CA ARG A 77 -0.88 3.60 2.39
C ARG A 77 -0.47 4.41 3.62
N ALA A 78 -0.36 3.74 4.77
CA ALA A 78 0.08 4.37 6.01
C ALA A 78 1.53 4.86 5.90
N GLU A 79 2.40 4.09 5.25
CA GLU A 79 3.78 4.49 5.00
C GLU A 79 3.86 5.72 4.11
N SER A 80 3.05 5.77 3.05
CA SER A 80 2.96 6.95 2.20
C SER A 80 2.52 8.17 3.00
N ALA A 81 1.54 7.99 3.90
CA ALA A 81 1.09 9.06 4.78
C ALA A 81 2.22 9.57 5.67
N SER A 82 2.99 8.66 6.24
CA SER A 82 4.14 9.02 7.09
C SER A 82 5.15 9.87 6.33
N ARG A 83 5.43 9.50 5.09
CA ARG A 83 6.36 10.28 4.26
C ARG A 83 5.82 11.67 3.97
N LEU A 84 4.55 11.78 3.63
CA LEU A 84 3.93 13.08 3.36
C LEU A 84 3.90 13.96 4.60
N LEU A 85 3.70 13.36 5.78
CA LEU A 85 3.68 14.10 7.05
C LEU A 85 5.04 14.71 7.40
N ARG A 86 6.12 14.20 6.82
CA ARG A 86 7.46 14.77 7.02
C ARG A 86 7.64 16.09 6.29
N ASN A 87 6.81 16.37 5.31
CA ASN A 87 6.86 17.63 4.58
C ASN A 87 6.02 18.67 5.32
N PRO A 88 6.65 19.68 5.98
CA PRO A 88 5.92 20.66 6.76
C PRO A 88 5.05 21.60 5.94
N ASP A 89 5.28 21.65 4.63
CA ASP A 89 4.50 22.52 3.72
C ASP A 89 3.14 21.93 3.40
N LEU A 90 2.92 20.65 3.66
CA LEU A 90 1.64 20.00 3.41
C LEU A 90 0.79 20.00 4.66
N THR A 91 -0.44 20.48 4.54
CA THR A 91 -1.41 20.37 5.64
C THR A 91 -1.93 18.94 5.73
N ILE A 92 -2.47 18.61 6.90
CA ILE A 92 -3.06 17.28 7.10
C ILE A 92 -4.22 17.05 6.13
N GLN A 93 -5.01 18.10 5.86
CA GLN A 93 -6.10 18.02 4.88
C GLN A 93 -5.58 17.75 3.47
N GLN A 94 -4.50 18.40 3.08
CA GLN A 94 -3.89 18.16 1.76
C GLN A 94 -3.40 16.74 1.62
N ILE A 95 -2.84 16.19 2.70
CA ILE A 95 -2.39 14.79 2.71
C ILE A 95 -3.57 13.84 2.59
N ALA A 96 -4.66 14.11 3.32
CA ALA A 96 -5.87 13.32 3.21
C ALA A 96 -6.39 13.29 1.76
N GLU A 97 -6.40 14.45 1.10
CA GLU A 97 -6.81 14.56 -0.30
C GLU A 97 -5.88 13.81 -1.24
N GLU A 98 -4.58 13.95 -1.03
CA GLU A 98 -3.57 13.25 -1.85
C GLU A 98 -3.74 11.74 -1.78
N LEU A 99 -4.09 11.23 -0.60
CA LEU A 99 -4.29 9.80 -0.39
C LEU A 99 -5.73 9.35 -0.66
N SER A 100 -6.54 10.24 -1.19
CA SER A 100 -7.92 9.95 -1.63
C SER A 100 -8.85 9.54 -0.48
N PHE A 101 -8.65 10.12 0.69
CA PHE A 101 -9.60 9.98 1.79
C PHE A 101 -10.77 10.94 1.57
N ALA A 102 -11.97 10.53 2.02
CA ALA A 102 -13.15 11.35 1.88
C ALA A 102 -13.03 12.68 2.61
N ASP A 103 -12.35 12.67 3.77
CA ASP A 103 -12.14 13.86 4.58
C ASP A 103 -10.95 13.65 5.51
N GLN A 104 -10.56 14.73 6.19
CA GLN A 104 -9.43 14.69 7.13
C GLN A 104 -9.70 13.77 8.32
N SER A 105 -10.95 13.70 8.76
CA SER A 105 -11.34 12.84 9.89
C SER A 105 -11.14 11.37 9.57
N SER A 106 -11.55 10.94 8.38
CA SER A 106 -11.36 9.55 7.91
C SER A 106 -9.88 9.20 7.85
N PHE A 107 -9.08 10.11 7.32
CA PHE A 107 -7.63 9.94 7.28
C PHE A 107 -7.06 9.81 8.68
N GLY A 108 -7.47 10.68 9.59
CA GLY A 108 -7.00 10.66 10.98
C GLY A 108 -7.28 9.34 11.67
N LYS A 109 -8.49 8.81 11.50
CA LYS A 109 -8.86 7.52 12.07
C LYS A 109 -8.04 6.38 11.50
N PHE A 110 -7.86 6.37 10.18
CA PHE A 110 -7.04 5.37 9.51
C PHE A 110 -5.60 5.41 10.01
N PHE A 111 -5.01 6.58 10.04
CA PHE A 111 -3.61 6.74 10.42
C PHE A 111 -3.39 6.35 11.89
N LYS A 112 -4.29 6.77 12.77
CA LYS A 112 -4.20 6.41 14.19
C LYS A 112 -4.30 4.90 14.40
N LYS A 113 -5.18 4.24 13.64
CA LYS A 113 -5.33 2.79 13.73
C LYS A 113 -4.03 2.07 13.34
N HIS A 114 -3.34 2.55 12.32
CA HIS A 114 -2.14 1.88 11.80
C HIS A 114 -0.84 2.32 12.46
N SER A 115 -0.75 3.55 12.92
CA SER A 115 0.48 4.09 13.52
C SER A 115 0.44 4.23 15.03
N GLY A 116 -0.76 4.14 15.61
CA GLY A 116 -0.94 4.30 17.06
C GLY A 116 -1.14 5.74 17.50
N MET A 117 -1.00 6.72 16.63
CA MET A 117 -1.19 8.12 16.96
C MET A 117 -1.81 8.90 15.81
N SER A 118 -2.43 10.05 16.12
CA SER A 118 -3.03 10.89 15.10
C SER A 118 -1.96 11.48 14.18
N PRO A 119 -2.33 11.92 12.96
CA PRO A 119 -1.37 12.57 12.07
C PRO A 119 -0.70 13.79 12.70
N LEU A 120 -1.47 14.60 13.40
CA LEU A 120 -0.93 15.79 14.06
C LEU A 120 0.09 15.42 15.13
N LYS A 121 -0.23 14.44 15.97
CA LYS A 121 0.66 13.95 17.02
C LYS A 121 1.94 13.39 16.41
N TYR A 122 1.82 12.62 15.36
CA TYR A 122 2.96 12.05 14.64
C TYR A 122 3.89 13.16 14.14
N ARG A 123 3.33 14.19 13.55
CA ARG A 123 4.10 15.34 13.04
C ARG A 123 4.79 16.10 14.16
N GLN A 124 4.10 16.29 15.27
CA GLN A 124 4.68 16.94 16.45
C GLN A 124 5.84 16.14 17.02
N ASN A 125 5.71 14.82 17.08
CA ASN A 125 6.77 13.95 17.56
C ASN A 125 7.99 13.96 16.63
N LEU A 126 7.77 14.06 15.33
CA LEU A 126 8.88 14.22 14.37
C LEU A 126 9.66 15.50 14.65
N ARG A 127 8.98 16.61 14.91
CA ARG A 127 9.64 17.88 15.25
C ARG A 127 10.48 17.75 16.51
N LYS A 128 9.92 17.13 17.55
CA LYS A 128 10.65 16.92 18.80
C LYS A 128 11.90 16.08 18.59
N THR A 129 11.78 15.01 17.83
CA THR A 129 12.91 14.14 17.56
C THR A 129 14.01 14.87 16.81
N LEU A 130 13.65 15.65 15.79
CA LEU A 130 14.62 16.43 15.01
C LEU A 130 15.31 17.48 15.88
N LEU A 131 14.59 18.14 16.76
CA LEU A 131 15.16 19.14 17.67
C LEU A 131 16.12 18.49 18.68
N THR A 132 15.79 17.29 19.15
CA THR A 132 16.62 16.56 20.11
C THR A 132 17.91 16.08 19.47
N LEU A 133 17.89 15.75 18.17
CA LEU A 133 19.08 15.26 17.45
C LEU A 133 20.03 16.38 17.01
N ARG A 134 19.60 17.61 17.09
CA ARG A 134 20.49 18.75 16.77
C ARG A 134 21.53 18.93 17.86
N PRO A 135 22.80 19.06 17.45
CA PRO A 135 23.87 19.34 18.43
C PRO A 135 23.73 20.72 19.07
#